data_27fe65a4eeefdcd91230892a8b930438
#
_entry.id   27fe65a4eeefdcd91230892a8b930438
#
_cell.length_a   1.000
_cell.length_b   1.000
_cell.length_c   1.000
_cell.angle_alpha   90.00
_cell.angle_beta   90.00
_cell.angle_gamma   90.00
#
_symmetry.space_group_name_H-M   'P 1'
#
loop_
_entity.id
_entity.type
_entity.pdbx_description
1 polymer ?
#
loop_
_entity_poly.entity_id
_entity_poly.type
_entity_poly.pdbx_seq_one_letter_code
_entity_poly.pdbx_strand_id
1 'polypeptide(L)'
;LPTLTELHNHLFATGFGDAHNATADVEATTRCFLELIRIREFTKEQLDVDADYFKNFSEKNPKPIQVIGLKHINLKKESDKIRKRLEKLKNTASTKSTSVGLAELENVQFSHLHNHTQYSVLQSTMQIGQIVAAAAEDNMPAVAMTDTANMMASFHFVSAILSHNKTAKTPIKPIVGCEFNVCEDHKNKSQKDNGYQVVLLAKNKKGYHNLAKMSSIAFVDGFYYVPRIDREIIKKYKEDIIVLTGNLYGEVPSKILNLGEKQAEEALLWWKEEFKDDFYIELMRHNQQDETIVNETLLKFSKNHDIKIIATNNTFYLEKKDANAHDILL
;
A
#
# COMPACT_ATOMS: atom_id res chain seq x y z
N LEU A 1 8.38 44.02 6.47
CA LEU A 1 8.06 43.55 5.13
C LEU A 1 6.58 43.12 5.12
N PRO A 2 5.79 43.51 4.11
CA PRO A 2 4.38 43.08 4.01
C PRO A 2 4.31 41.55 3.84
N THR A 3 3.23 40.96 4.30
CA THR A 3 2.89 39.58 3.99
C THR A 3 2.50 39.44 2.51
N LEU A 4 2.53 38.24 1.95
CA LEU A 4 2.10 38.00 0.56
C LEU A 4 0.65 38.47 0.32
N THR A 5 -0.23 38.25 1.28
CA THR A 5 -1.62 38.68 1.22
C THR A 5 -1.75 40.21 1.20
N GLU A 6 -0.99 40.93 2.01
CA GLU A 6 -0.98 42.40 2.03
C GLU A 6 -0.41 42.95 0.73
N LEU A 7 0.67 42.41 0.22
CA LEU A 7 1.26 42.81 -1.06
C LEU A 7 0.28 42.57 -2.22
N HIS A 8 -0.34 41.40 -2.28
CA HIS A 8 -1.33 41.08 -3.32
C HIS A 8 -2.53 42.03 -3.28
N ASN A 9 -3.06 42.32 -2.07
CA ASN A 9 -4.12 43.29 -1.90
C ASN A 9 -3.73 44.71 -2.33
N HIS A 10 -2.49 45.09 -2.05
CA HIS A 10 -2.00 46.43 -2.45
C HIS A 10 -1.87 46.55 -3.98
N LEU A 11 -1.38 45.52 -4.66
CA LEU A 11 -1.14 45.53 -6.11
C LEU A 11 -2.41 45.35 -6.95
N PHE A 12 -3.35 44.54 -6.46
CA PHE A 12 -4.53 44.14 -7.26
C PHE A 12 -5.87 44.52 -6.67
N ALA A 13 -5.91 45.16 -5.52
CA ALA A 13 -7.13 45.54 -4.76
C ALA A 13 -8.10 44.35 -4.51
N THR A 14 -7.58 43.13 -4.55
CA THR A 14 -8.33 41.88 -4.32
C THR A 14 -7.47 40.91 -3.54
N GLY A 15 -8.10 40.18 -2.62
CA GLY A 15 -7.43 39.02 -1.97
C GLY A 15 -7.31 37.86 -2.93
N PHE A 16 -6.41 36.91 -2.61
CA PHE A 16 -6.41 35.61 -3.27
C PHE A 16 -6.98 34.53 -2.33
N GLY A 17 -7.76 33.60 -2.90
CA GLY A 17 -8.37 32.51 -2.14
C GLY A 17 -7.38 31.43 -1.75
N ASP A 18 -7.72 30.65 -0.71
CA ASP A 18 -6.96 29.50 -0.25
C ASP A 18 -5.49 29.81 0.16
N ALA A 19 -5.24 30.98 0.79
CA ALA A 19 -3.95 31.30 1.41
C ALA A 19 -3.49 30.13 2.31
N HIS A 20 -2.18 29.82 2.30
CA HIS A 20 -1.53 28.64 2.87
C HIS A 20 -1.73 27.33 2.07
N ASN A 21 -2.23 27.41 0.86
CA ASN A 21 -2.11 26.34 -0.12
C ASN A 21 -0.89 26.63 -1.01
N ALA A 22 0.05 25.71 -1.07
CA ALA A 22 1.31 25.91 -1.80
C ALA A 22 1.11 26.39 -3.25
N THR A 23 0.09 25.89 -3.96
CA THR A 23 -0.21 26.29 -5.34
C THR A 23 -0.74 27.72 -5.41
N ALA A 24 -1.66 28.09 -4.50
CA ALA A 24 -2.23 29.43 -4.43
C ALA A 24 -1.14 30.47 -4.04
N ASP A 25 -0.26 30.11 -3.11
CA ASP A 25 0.83 30.98 -2.67
C ASP A 25 1.87 31.16 -3.80
N VAL A 26 2.23 30.13 -4.56
CA VAL A 26 3.11 30.25 -5.73
C VAL A 26 2.48 31.11 -6.81
N GLU A 27 1.19 30.94 -7.12
CA GLU A 27 0.47 31.75 -8.10
C GLU A 27 0.40 33.23 -7.68
N ALA A 28 0.05 33.50 -6.42
CA ALA A 28 0.02 34.86 -5.87
C ALA A 28 1.42 35.52 -5.87
N THR A 29 2.46 34.77 -5.49
CA THR A 29 3.85 35.22 -5.54
C THR A 29 4.27 35.58 -6.96
N THR A 30 3.99 34.72 -7.92
CA THR A 30 4.32 34.94 -9.33
C THR A 30 3.60 36.18 -9.89
N ARG A 31 2.31 36.33 -9.59
CA ARG A 31 1.54 37.52 -10.00
C ARG A 31 2.13 38.79 -9.41
N CYS A 32 2.41 38.80 -8.11
CA CYS A 32 3.01 39.96 -7.44
C CYS A 32 4.39 40.30 -8.06
N PHE A 33 5.24 39.30 -8.28
CA PHE A 33 6.56 39.50 -8.87
C PHE A 33 6.49 40.09 -10.28
N LEU A 34 5.66 39.55 -11.16
CA LEU A 34 5.48 40.04 -12.53
C LEU A 34 4.88 41.45 -12.54
N GLU A 35 3.96 41.77 -11.61
CA GLU A 35 3.39 43.11 -11.49
C GLU A 35 4.44 44.13 -11.03
N LEU A 36 5.27 43.79 -10.02
CA LEU A 36 6.36 44.62 -9.57
C LEU A 36 7.39 44.95 -10.69
N ILE A 37 7.67 43.99 -11.58
CA ILE A 37 8.48 44.22 -12.78
C ILE A 37 7.76 45.19 -13.71
N ARG A 38 6.47 44.97 -13.97
CA ARG A 38 5.64 45.80 -14.89
C ARG A 38 5.57 47.26 -14.46
N ILE A 39 5.39 47.51 -13.16
CA ILE A 39 5.34 48.87 -12.57
C ILE A 39 6.70 49.46 -12.26
N ARG A 40 7.81 48.73 -12.54
CA ARG A 40 9.21 49.10 -12.39
C ARG A 40 9.64 49.40 -10.93
N GLU A 41 9.17 48.57 -10.00
CA GLU A 41 9.59 48.62 -8.59
C GLU A 41 10.99 48.03 -8.37
N PHE A 42 11.48 47.20 -9.29
CA PHE A 42 12.84 46.65 -9.25
C PHE A 42 13.81 47.52 -10.03
N THR A 43 15.06 47.58 -9.59
CA THR A 43 16.15 48.16 -10.37
C THR A 43 16.76 47.10 -11.30
N LYS A 44 17.46 47.60 -12.35
CA LYS A 44 18.14 46.70 -13.31
C LYS A 44 19.21 45.82 -12.66
N GLU A 45 19.89 46.40 -11.63
CA GLU A 45 20.89 45.66 -10.85
C GLU A 45 20.30 44.53 -10.00
N GLN A 46 19.07 44.73 -9.48
CA GLN A 46 18.39 43.73 -8.66
C GLN A 46 17.93 42.50 -9.48
N LEU A 47 17.61 42.70 -10.77
CA LEU A 47 17.16 41.63 -11.65
C LEU A 47 18.24 41.15 -12.64
N ASP A 48 19.42 41.77 -12.63
CA ASP A 48 20.54 41.50 -13.56
C ASP A 48 20.07 41.52 -15.03
N VAL A 49 19.42 42.63 -15.44
CA VAL A 49 18.82 42.79 -16.76
C VAL A 49 19.29 44.09 -17.43
N ASP A 50 19.15 44.14 -18.77
CA ASP A 50 19.48 45.32 -19.56
C ASP A 50 18.57 46.52 -19.28
N ALA A 51 19.05 47.75 -19.56
CA ALA A 51 18.31 48.98 -19.33
C ALA A 51 16.96 49.05 -20.04
N ASP A 52 16.85 48.41 -21.23
CA ASP A 52 15.63 48.38 -22.02
C ASP A 52 14.64 47.28 -21.61
N TYR A 53 15.02 46.38 -20.72
CA TYR A 53 14.19 45.26 -20.30
C TYR A 53 12.83 45.69 -19.72
N PHE A 54 12.83 46.62 -18.78
CA PHE A 54 11.60 47.09 -18.14
C PHE A 54 10.67 47.82 -19.10
N LYS A 55 11.24 48.61 -20.03
CA LYS A 55 10.45 49.27 -21.08
C LYS A 55 9.78 48.26 -21.97
N ASN A 56 10.54 47.33 -22.53
CA ASN A 56 10.05 46.27 -23.38
C ASN A 56 9.03 45.37 -22.63
N PHE A 57 9.25 45.07 -21.36
CA PHE A 57 8.33 44.26 -20.56
C PHE A 57 6.98 44.98 -20.34
N SER A 58 7.01 46.25 -19.96
CA SER A 58 5.79 47.06 -19.73
C SER A 58 5.02 47.30 -21.03
N GLU A 59 5.70 47.54 -22.16
CA GLU A 59 5.06 47.71 -23.47
C GLU A 59 4.36 46.44 -23.95
N LYS A 60 4.98 45.27 -23.73
CA LYS A 60 4.40 43.95 -24.07
C LYS A 60 3.26 43.55 -23.13
N ASN A 61 3.27 44.05 -21.90
CA ASN A 61 2.29 43.72 -20.88
C ASN A 61 1.60 44.99 -20.32
N PRO A 62 0.73 45.65 -21.12
CA PRO A 62 0.08 46.89 -20.72
C PRO A 62 -0.92 46.74 -19.55
N LYS A 63 -1.32 45.53 -19.24
CA LYS A 63 -2.20 45.16 -18.13
C LYS A 63 -1.52 44.18 -17.19
N PRO A 64 -1.98 44.06 -15.91
CA PRO A 64 -1.49 43.04 -15.00
C PRO A 64 -1.55 41.63 -15.65
N ILE A 65 -0.45 40.90 -15.55
CA ILE A 65 -0.34 39.59 -16.14
C ILE A 65 -1.20 38.62 -15.33
N GLN A 66 -2.14 37.96 -16.00
CA GLN A 66 -2.84 36.82 -15.43
C GLN A 66 -1.99 35.57 -15.68
N VAL A 67 -1.54 34.98 -14.59
CA VAL A 67 -0.87 33.68 -14.65
C VAL A 67 -1.86 32.65 -15.17
N ILE A 68 -1.43 31.75 -16.03
CA ILE A 68 -2.24 30.62 -16.53
C ILE A 68 -2.73 29.88 -15.30
N GLY A 69 -4.03 30.02 -14.97
CA GLY A 69 -4.59 29.52 -13.73
C GLY A 69 -4.45 28.00 -13.63
N LEU A 70 -3.65 27.56 -12.70
CA LEU A 70 -3.73 26.19 -12.24
C LEU A 70 -5.13 26.03 -11.60
N LYS A 71 -5.90 25.01 -12.01
CA LYS A 71 -7.15 24.69 -11.32
C LYS A 71 -6.80 24.26 -9.90
N HIS A 72 -6.99 25.16 -8.94
CA HIS A 72 -6.84 24.84 -7.53
C HIS A 72 -7.88 23.81 -7.12
N ILE A 73 -7.46 22.58 -6.98
CA ILE A 73 -8.29 21.56 -6.36
C ILE A 73 -7.86 21.54 -4.90
N ASN A 74 -8.73 22.01 -4.01
CA ASN A 74 -8.53 21.83 -2.58
C ASN A 74 -8.75 20.35 -2.24
N LEU A 75 -7.66 19.58 -2.26
CA LEU A 75 -7.68 18.13 -2.03
C LEU A 75 -8.38 17.76 -0.72
N LYS A 76 -8.26 18.60 0.32
CA LYS A 76 -8.95 18.37 1.60
C LYS A 76 -10.46 18.51 1.43
N LYS A 77 -10.94 19.55 0.76
CA LYS A 77 -12.39 19.74 0.49
C LYS A 77 -12.94 18.65 -0.43
N GLU A 78 -12.18 18.22 -1.43
CA GLU A 78 -12.60 17.11 -2.30
C GLU A 78 -12.59 15.77 -1.57
N SER A 79 -11.58 15.50 -0.74
CA SER A 79 -11.55 14.33 0.15
C SER A 79 -12.74 14.32 1.12
N ASP A 80 -13.07 15.47 1.73
CA ASP A 80 -14.23 15.59 2.62
C ASP A 80 -15.57 15.40 1.88
N LYS A 81 -15.69 15.86 0.62
CA LYS A 81 -16.86 15.59 -0.22
C LYS A 81 -17.00 14.10 -0.54
N ILE A 82 -15.89 13.45 -0.92
CA ILE A 82 -15.86 12.01 -1.18
C ILE A 82 -16.22 11.25 0.10
N ARG A 83 -15.63 11.62 1.24
CA ARG A 83 -15.94 11.00 2.54
C ARG A 83 -17.43 11.13 2.91
N LYS A 84 -18.03 12.33 2.77
CA LYS A 84 -19.45 12.55 3.01
C LYS A 84 -20.36 11.79 2.03
N ARG A 85 -19.93 11.64 0.77
CA ARG A 85 -20.66 10.83 -0.22
C ARG A 85 -20.63 9.34 0.14
N LEU A 86 -19.49 8.85 0.58
CA LEU A 86 -19.30 7.46 1.03
C LEU A 86 -20.06 7.19 2.34
N GLU A 87 -20.11 8.12 3.29
CA GLU A 87 -20.94 8.01 4.49
C GLU A 87 -22.44 7.92 4.15
N LYS A 88 -22.91 8.68 3.17
CA LYS A 88 -24.31 8.56 2.68
C LYS A 88 -24.56 7.19 2.03
N LEU A 89 -23.61 6.66 1.27
CA LEU A 89 -23.70 5.32 0.69
C LEU A 89 -23.66 4.22 1.77
N LYS A 90 -22.87 4.38 2.83
CA LYS A 90 -22.85 3.47 4.00
C LYS A 90 -24.22 3.43 4.70
N ASN A 91 -24.87 4.56 4.90
CA ASN A 91 -26.19 4.64 5.54
C ASN A 91 -27.31 4.04 4.68
N THR A 92 -27.12 3.96 3.36
CA THR A 92 -28.05 3.26 2.46
C THR A 92 -27.72 1.79 2.25
N ALA A 93 -26.46 1.38 2.46
CA ALA A 93 -26.02 -0.02 2.35
C ALA A 93 -26.24 -0.83 3.63
N SER A 94 -26.36 -0.19 4.80
CA SER A 94 -26.53 -0.88 6.09
C SER A 94 -27.90 -1.58 6.26
N THR A 95 -28.82 -1.45 5.31
CA THR A 95 -30.16 -2.06 5.37
C THR A 95 -30.34 -3.30 4.47
N LYS A 96 -29.28 -3.80 3.82
CA LYS A 96 -29.31 -5.06 3.07
C LYS A 96 -28.10 -5.96 3.42
N SER A 97 -27.94 -6.29 4.67
CA SER A 97 -27.24 -7.51 5.06
C SER A 97 -28.18 -8.65 4.73
N THR A 98 -28.06 -9.20 3.55
CA THR A 98 -28.70 -10.44 3.18
C THR A 98 -28.11 -11.55 4.05
N SER A 99 -28.93 -12.07 4.97
CA SER A 99 -28.69 -13.28 5.76
C SER A 99 -28.63 -14.56 4.91
N VAL A 100 -28.56 -14.43 3.58
CA VAL A 100 -28.40 -15.50 2.61
C VAL A 100 -26.90 -15.80 2.52
N GLY A 101 -26.47 -16.88 3.15
CA GLY A 101 -25.10 -17.37 3.08
C GLY A 101 -24.39 -17.64 4.41
N LEU A 102 -24.90 -17.12 5.55
CA LEU A 102 -24.30 -17.42 6.85
C LEU A 102 -24.41 -18.90 7.22
N ALA A 103 -25.53 -19.56 6.86
CA ALA A 103 -25.74 -20.98 7.07
C ALA A 103 -24.78 -21.85 6.22
N GLU A 104 -24.38 -21.38 5.05
CA GLU A 104 -23.42 -22.09 4.19
C GLU A 104 -21.98 -21.98 4.73
N LEU A 105 -21.69 -20.94 5.54
CA LEU A 105 -20.37 -20.71 6.12
C LEU A 105 -20.19 -21.40 7.50
N GLU A 106 -21.23 -21.86 8.16
CA GLU A 106 -21.16 -22.49 9.49
C GLU A 106 -20.24 -23.72 9.55
N ASN A 107 -20.07 -24.43 8.43
CA ASN A 107 -19.25 -25.64 8.34
C ASN A 107 -17.99 -25.46 7.49
N VAL A 108 -17.66 -24.25 7.05
CA VAL A 108 -16.46 -24.00 6.25
C VAL A 108 -15.25 -23.95 7.15
N GLN A 109 -14.29 -24.84 6.88
CA GLN A 109 -12.99 -24.79 7.56
C GLN A 109 -12.19 -23.59 7.11
N PHE A 110 -11.64 -22.84 8.04
CA PHE A 110 -10.77 -21.70 7.81
C PHE A 110 -9.32 -22.05 8.16
N SER A 111 -8.37 -21.47 7.45
CA SER A 111 -6.95 -21.57 7.74
C SER A 111 -6.31 -20.20 7.56
N HIS A 112 -5.59 -19.73 8.56
CA HIS A 112 -4.80 -18.51 8.42
C HIS A 112 -3.59 -18.76 7.51
N LEU A 113 -3.56 -18.10 6.35
CA LEU A 113 -2.48 -18.23 5.35
C LEU A 113 -1.54 -17.03 5.32
N HIS A 114 -1.83 -15.96 6.09
CA HIS A 114 -1.03 -14.75 6.17
C HIS A 114 -0.88 -14.33 7.64
N ASN A 115 0.20 -14.84 8.29
CA ASN A 115 0.50 -14.63 9.69
C ASN A 115 1.96 -14.25 9.90
N HIS A 116 2.19 -13.33 10.84
CA HIS A 116 3.50 -12.89 11.26
C HIS A 116 3.82 -13.42 12.66
N THR A 117 4.97 -14.07 12.81
CA THR A 117 5.45 -14.53 14.11
C THR A 117 6.36 -13.47 14.77
N GLN A 118 6.85 -13.74 15.97
CA GLN A 118 7.86 -12.91 16.65
C GLN A 118 9.15 -12.69 15.83
N TYR A 119 9.34 -13.42 14.74
CA TYR A 119 10.47 -13.25 13.83
C TYR A 119 10.23 -12.17 12.76
N SER A 120 9.01 -11.64 12.64
CA SER A 120 8.73 -10.32 12.07
C SER A 120 9.07 -9.28 13.13
N VAL A 121 10.39 -9.08 13.32
CA VAL A 121 10.96 -8.30 14.44
C VAL A 121 10.44 -6.87 14.42
N LEU A 122 10.03 -6.35 15.58
CA LEU A 122 9.37 -5.04 15.77
C LEU A 122 8.04 -4.89 15.02
N GLN A 123 7.41 -5.99 14.57
CA GLN A 123 6.13 -5.94 13.87
C GLN A 123 5.08 -6.86 14.51
N SER A 124 5.48 -8.04 15.02
CA SER A 124 4.53 -9.00 15.57
C SER A 124 4.85 -9.40 17.00
N THR A 125 3.79 -9.55 17.79
CA THR A 125 3.85 -10.05 19.18
C THR A 125 3.55 -11.54 19.28
N MET A 126 3.18 -12.21 18.19
CA MET A 126 2.74 -13.61 18.21
C MET A 126 3.90 -14.60 18.37
N GLN A 127 3.86 -15.39 19.40
CA GLN A 127 4.80 -16.50 19.58
C GLN A 127 4.31 -17.74 18.82
N ILE A 128 5.25 -18.51 18.26
CA ILE A 128 4.95 -19.72 17.49
C ILE A 128 4.05 -20.69 18.26
N GLY A 129 4.34 -20.92 19.54
CA GLY A 129 3.52 -21.82 20.37
C GLY A 129 2.07 -21.35 20.52
N GLN A 130 1.84 -20.04 20.61
CA GLN A 130 0.49 -19.45 20.68
C GLN A 130 -0.27 -19.62 19.36
N ILE A 131 0.39 -19.42 18.21
CA ILE A 131 -0.21 -19.63 16.89
C ILE A 131 -0.67 -21.09 16.73
N VAL A 132 0.18 -22.04 17.12
CA VAL A 132 -0.16 -23.49 17.03
C VAL A 132 -1.32 -23.83 17.97
N ALA A 133 -1.32 -23.29 19.19
CA ALA A 133 -2.39 -23.53 20.17
C ALA A 133 -3.73 -22.96 19.67
N ALA A 134 -3.76 -21.73 19.17
CA ALA A 134 -4.96 -21.10 18.62
C ALA A 134 -5.49 -21.85 17.38
N ALA A 135 -4.60 -22.26 16.46
CA ALA A 135 -5.01 -23.06 15.31
C ALA A 135 -5.60 -24.40 15.70
N ALA A 136 -5.10 -25.01 16.79
CA ALA A 136 -5.65 -26.26 17.33
C ALA A 136 -7.03 -26.05 17.98
N GLU A 137 -7.19 -24.98 18.76
CA GLU A 137 -8.44 -24.61 19.43
C GLU A 137 -9.55 -24.35 18.40
N ASP A 138 -9.24 -23.65 17.30
CA ASP A 138 -10.15 -23.35 16.21
C ASP A 138 -10.32 -24.52 15.23
N ASN A 139 -9.71 -25.68 15.49
CA ASN A 139 -9.76 -26.86 14.61
C ASN A 139 -9.31 -26.56 13.16
N MET A 140 -8.36 -25.69 12.97
CA MET A 140 -7.85 -25.36 11.63
C MET A 140 -7.12 -26.55 11.02
N PRO A 141 -7.42 -26.91 9.76
CA PRO A 141 -6.72 -28.00 9.07
C PRO A 141 -5.28 -27.66 8.69
N ALA A 142 -4.96 -26.37 8.61
CA ALA A 142 -3.65 -25.87 8.30
C ALA A 142 -3.42 -24.48 8.92
N VAL A 143 -2.17 -24.09 9.07
CA VAL A 143 -1.79 -22.72 9.42
C VAL A 143 -0.47 -22.37 8.73
N ALA A 144 -0.35 -21.14 8.23
CA ALA A 144 0.87 -20.65 7.62
C ALA A 144 1.67 -19.76 8.56
N MET A 145 2.97 -19.66 8.34
CA MET A 145 3.81 -18.57 8.76
C MET A 145 4.34 -17.81 7.53
N THR A 146 4.26 -16.50 7.56
CA THR A 146 4.63 -15.62 6.44
C THR A 146 5.36 -14.40 6.95
N ASP A 147 6.41 -14.59 7.72
CA ASP A 147 7.19 -13.50 8.30
C ASP A 147 7.77 -12.57 7.24
N THR A 148 7.92 -11.30 7.58
CA THR A 148 8.37 -10.24 6.68
C THR A 148 9.83 -10.47 6.27
N ALA A 149 10.02 -10.77 4.99
CA ALA A 149 11.25 -10.97 4.26
C ALA A 149 12.20 -12.04 4.82
N ASN A 150 11.83 -12.82 5.83
CA ASN A 150 12.70 -13.81 6.44
C ASN A 150 12.04 -15.18 6.65
N MET A 151 12.88 -16.21 6.79
CA MET A 151 12.49 -17.61 6.97
C MET A 151 12.98 -18.17 8.32
N MET A 152 13.35 -17.30 9.27
CA MET A 152 14.01 -17.71 10.52
C MET A 152 13.12 -18.58 11.41
N ALA A 153 11.81 -18.34 11.41
CA ALA A 153 10.86 -19.13 12.19
C ALA A 153 10.62 -20.55 11.66
N SER A 154 10.94 -20.84 10.39
CA SER A 154 10.48 -22.03 9.67
C SER A 154 10.73 -23.34 10.41
N PHE A 155 11.93 -23.56 10.94
CA PHE A 155 12.27 -24.78 11.68
C PHE A 155 11.46 -24.90 12.97
N HIS A 156 11.40 -23.84 13.75
CA HIS A 156 10.68 -23.83 15.03
C HIS A 156 9.17 -23.99 14.81
N PHE A 157 8.61 -23.33 13.80
CA PHE A 157 7.19 -23.42 13.45
C PHE A 157 6.80 -24.85 13.03
N VAL A 158 7.52 -25.44 12.08
CA VAL A 158 7.25 -26.81 11.63
C VAL A 158 7.45 -27.81 12.78
N SER A 159 8.51 -27.67 13.57
CA SER A 159 8.79 -28.56 14.71
C SER A 159 7.68 -28.47 15.78
N ALA A 160 7.16 -27.27 16.08
CA ALA A 160 6.08 -27.08 17.04
C ALA A 160 4.78 -27.78 16.58
N ILE A 161 4.41 -27.61 15.30
CA ILE A 161 3.22 -28.26 14.73
C ILE A 161 3.40 -29.79 14.68
N LEU A 162 4.54 -30.29 14.24
CA LEU A 162 4.79 -31.74 14.22
C LEU A 162 4.80 -32.34 15.63
N SER A 163 5.27 -31.60 16.64
CA SER A 163 5.19 -32.02 18.04
C SER A 163 3.74 -32.07 18.53
N HIS A 164 2.95 -31.04 18.23
CA HIS A 164 1.52 -31.02 18.51
C HIS A 164 0.79 -32.21 17.89
N ASN A 165 1.04 -32.47 16.60
CA ASN A 165 0.41 -33.53 15.84
C ASN A 165 0.66 -34.97 16.35
N LYS A 166 1.71 -35.19 17.19
CA LYS A 166 1.95 -36.52 17.79
C LYS A 166 0.84 -36.96 18.73
N THR A 167 0.15 -36.01 19.34
CA THR A 167 -0.91 -36.28 20.34
C THR A 167 -2.28 -35.74 19.92
N ALA A 168 -2.34 -34.92 18.87
CA ALA A 168 -3.57 -34.31 18.39
C ALA A 168 -4.50 -35.30 17.70
N LYS A 169 -5.81 -35.18 17.98
CA LYS A 169 -6.84 -35.94 17.25
C LYS A 169 -6.98 -35.48 15.80
N THR A 170 -6.87 -34.18 15.58
CA THR A 170 -6.90 -33.52 14.26
C THR A 170 -5.52 -32.90 13.99
N PRO A 171 -4.73 -33.47 13.08
CA PRO A 171 -3.41 -32.93 12.77
C PRO A 171 -3.53 -31.64 11.97
N ILE A 172 -2.68 -30.65 12.27
CA ILE A 172 -2.58 -29.39 11.57
C ILE A 172 -1.47 -29.50 10.51
N LYS A 173 -1.71 -29.03 9.28
CA LYS A 173 -0.70 -28.95 8.24
C LYS A 173 0.10 -27.66 8.38
N PRO A 174 1.45 -27.71 8.58
CA PRO A 174 2.27 -26.52 8.54
C PRO A 174 2.44 -26.04 7.09
N ILE A 175 2.25 -24.74 6.85
CA ILE A 175 2.53 -24.09 5.58
C ILE A 175 3.61 -23.06 5.83
N VAL A 176 4.70 -23.15 5.06
CA VAL A 176 5.81 -22.20 5.17
C VAL A 176 5.76 -21.23 4.02
N GLY A 177 5.78 -19.96 4.35
CA GLY A 177 5.77 -18.84 3.41
C GLY A 177 6.66 -17.70 3.89
N CYS A 178 6.62 -16.63 3.15
CA CYS A 178 7.31 -15.37 3.47
C CYS A 178 6.58 -14.23 2.78
N GLU A 179 6.40 -13.11 3.47
CA GLU A 179 5.97 -11.85 2.88
C GLU A 179 7.21 -11.09 2.38
N PHE A 180 7.25 -10.76 1.09
CA PHE A 180 8.37 -10.04 0.48
C PHE A 180 7.98 -8.62 0.08
N ASN A 181 8.94 -7.71 0.14
CA ASN A 181 8.85 -6.39 -0.49
C ASN A 181 9.39 -6.48 -1.92
N VAL A 182 8.54 -6.31 -2.91
CA VAL A 182 8.87 -6.42 -4.34
C VAL A 182 8.99 -5.01 -4.91
N CYS A 183 10.21 -4.57 -5.17
CA CYS A 183 10.54 -3.27 -5.74
C CYS A 183 10.79 -3.35 -7.25
N GLU A 184 11.06 -2.22 -7.89
CA GLU A 184 11.37 -2.17 -9.31
C GLU A 184 12.75 -2.77 -9.62
N ASP A 185 13.77 -2.37 -8.87
CA ASP A 185 15.15 -2.90 -8.96
C ASP A 185 15.73 -3.00 -7.55
N HIS A 186 15.94 -4.23 -7.08
CA HIS A 186 16.45 -4.49 -5.72
C HIS A 186 17.89 -4.00 -5.50
N LYS A 187 18.66 -3.80 -6.56
CA LYS A 187 20.05 -3.30 -6.50
C LYS A 187 20.12 -1.78 -6.47
N ASN A 188 19.08 -1.09 -6.94
CA ASN A 188 19.07 0.36 -6.96
C ASN A 188 18.92 0.91 -5.52
N LYS A 189 19.94 1.64 -5.06
CA LYS A 189 19.99 2.32 -3.75
C LYS A 189 20.06 3.84 -3.87
N SER A 190 19.83 4.38 -5.08
CA SER A 190 19.88 5.82 -5.33
C SER A 190 18.62 6.56 -4.89
N GLN A 191 17.47 5.86 -4.87
CA GLN A 191 16.18 6.39 -4.44
C GLN A 191 15.46 5.39 -3.55
N LYS A 192 14.63 5.90 -2.63
CA LYS A 192 13.85 5.06 -1.74
C LYS A 192 12.70 4.41 -2.50
N ASP A 193 12.75 3.11 -2.61
CA ASP A 193 11.67 2.24 -3.11
C ASP A 193 11.54 1.06 -2.16
N ASN A 194 10.55 1.07 -1.28
CA ASN A 194 10.31 -0.03 -0.35
C ASN A 194 9.61 -1.21 -1.02
N GLY A 195 9.13 -1.04 -2.25
CA GLY A 195 8.38 -2.07 -2.98
C GLY A 195 6.95 -2.29 -2.47
N TYR A 196 6.30 -3.31 -3.02
CA TYR A 196 4.97 -3.77 -2.66
C TYR A 196 5.06 -5.08 -1.89
N GLN A 197 4.21 -5.27 -0.89
CA GLN A 197 4.14 -6.50 -0.12
C GLN A 197 3.44 -7.61 -0.90
N VAL A 198 4.04 -8.79 -0.94
CA VAL A 198 3.51 -9.97 -1.64
C VAL A 198 3.78 -11.21 -0.79
N VAL A 199 2.78 -12.04 -0.61
CA VAL A 199 2.90 -13.28 0.15
C VAL A 199 3.21 -14.45 -0.78
N LEU A 200 4.28 -15.16 -0.49
CA LEU A 200 4.73 -16.34 -1.22
C LEU A 200 4.70 -17.56 -0.30
N LEU A 201 4.01 -18.64 -0.71
CA LEU A 201 3.88 -19.88 0.04
C LEU A 201 4.57 -21.03 -0.69
N ALA A 202 5.35 -21.85 0.03
CA ALA A 202 6.00 -23.01 -0.53
C ALA A 202 5.03 -24.19 -0.73
N LYS A 203 4.98 -24.76 -1.92
CA LYS A 203 4.20 -25.98 -2.22
C LYS A 203 4.89 -27.24 -1.71
N ASN A 204 6.21 -27.23 -1.67
CA ASN A 204 7.05 -28.36 -1.31
C ASN A 204 8.46 -27.91 -0.88
N LYS A 205 9.36 -28.88 -0.66
CA LYS A 205 10.76 -28.63 -0.24
C LYS A 205 11.53 -27.73 -1.22
N LYS A 206 11.30 -27.85 -2.54
CA LYS A 206 11.95 -27.01 -3.55
C LYS A 206 11.50 -25.57 -3.42
N GLY A 207 10.16 -25.35 -3.30
CA GLY A 207 9.58 -24.01 -3.02
C GLY A 207 10.16 -23.39 -1.74
N TYR A 208 10.29 -24.16 -0.66
CA TYR A 208 10.95 -23.70 0.56
C TYR A 208 12.39 -23.22 0.31
N HIS A 209 13.19 -23.99 -0.42
CA HIS A 209 14.56 -23.57 -0.75
C HIS A 209 14.59 -22.32 -1.64
N ASN A 210 13.62 -22.17 -2.54
CA ASN A 210 13.49 -20.98 -3.37
C ASN A 210 13.15 -19.74 -2.52
N LEU A 211 12.21 -19.85 -1.57
CA LEU A 211 11.91 -18.78 -0.61
C LEU A 211 13.15 -18.41 0.22
N ALA A 212 13.89 -19.40 0.73
CA ALA A 212 15.09 -19.13 1.51
C ALA A 212 16.17 -18.40 0.71
N LYS A 213 16.33 -18.73 -0.59
CA LYS A 213 17.25 -18.00 -1.49
C LYS A 213 16.78 -16.57 -1.73
N MET A 214 15.48 -16.35 -2.00
CA MET A 214 14.92 -15.01 -2.17
C MET A 214 15.09 -14.17 -0.91
N SER A 215 14.84 -14.73 0.28
CA SER A 215 15.09 -14.07 1.56
C SER A 215 16.56 -13.68 1.73
N SER A 216 17.49 -14.58 1.42
CA SER A 216 18.93 -14.27 1.48
C SER A 216 19.32 -13.13 0.54
N ILE A 217 18.83 -13.13 -0.72
CA ILE A 217 19.06 -12.07 -1.69
C ILE A 217 18.48 -10.73 -1.20
N ALA A 218 17.27 -10.76 -0.63
CA ALA A 218 16.63 -9.57 -0.11
C ALA A 218 17.47 -8.86 0.97
N PHE A 219 18.13 -9.63 1.84
CA PHE A 219 18.98 -9.07 2.90
C PHE A 219 20.40 -8.73 2.42
N VAL A 220 21.01 -9.55 1.57
CA VAL A 220 22.43 -9.38 1.16
C VAL A 220 22.54 -8.33 0.06
N ASP A 221 21.74 -8.46 -1.00
CA ASP A 221 21.85 -7.61 -2.18
C ASP A 221 20.80 -6.48 -2.17
N GLY A 222 19.58 -6.79 -1.76
CA GLY A 222 18.40 -5.94 -1.89
C GLY A 222 18.13 -5.02 -0.71
N PHE A 223 18.88 -5.10 0.38
CA PHE A 223 18.61 -4.27 1.56
C PHE A 223 18.90 -2.80 1.30
N TYR A 224 17.82 -2.00 1.39
CA TYR A 224 17.88 -0.54 1.40
C TYR A 224 16.62 -0.02 2.10
N TYR A 225 16.73 0.47 3.34
CA TYR A 225 15.68 0.70 4.34
C TYR A 225 14.92 -0.58 4.76
N VAL A 226 14.52 -1.42 3.82
CA VAL A 226 13.88 -2.73 4.04
C VAL A 226 14.53 -3.77 3.12
N PRO A 227 14.47 -5.08 3.47
CA PRO A 227 14.89 -6.14 2.58
C PRO A 227 13.95 -6.21 1.36
N ARG A 228 14.49 -6.22 0.13
CA ARG A 228 13.72 -6.14 -1.13
C ARG A 228 14.17 -7.19 -2.13
N ILE A 229 13.25 -7.65 -2.92
CA ILE A 229 13.50 -8.39 -4.16
C ILE A 229 12.82 -7.68 -5.32
N ASP A 230 13.06 -8.09 -6.55
CA ASP A 230 12.37 -7.59 -7.73
C ASP A 230 11.76 -8.74 -8.55
N ARG A 231 11.11 -8.37 -9.64
CA ARG A 231 10.45 -9.32 -10.55
C ARG A 231 11.43 -10.30 -11.20
N GLU A 232 12.68 -9.93 -11.42
CA GLU A 232 13.68 -10.82 -12.00
C GLU A 232 14.09 -11.93 -11.00
N ILE A 233 14.21 -11.59 -9.72
CA ILE A 233 14.45 -12.58 -8.68
C ILE A 233 13.25 -13.51 -8.54
N ILE A 234 12.02 -12.98 -8.59
CA ILE A 234 10.80 -13.78 -8.56
C ILE A 234 10.76 -14.76 -9.73
N LYS A 235 10.95 -14.32 -10.97
CA LYS A 235 10.97 -15.17 -12.16
C LYS A 235 11.99 -16.31 -12.04
N LYS A 236 13.16 -16.00 -11.48
CA LYS A 236 14.25 -16.98 -11.31
C LYS A 236 13.91 -18.08 -10.31
N TYR A 237 13.15 -17.79 -9.27
CA TYR A 237 12.88 -18.69 -8.14
C TYR A 237 11.40 -19.03 -7.94
N LYS A 238 10.52 -18.75 -8.90
CA LYS A 238 9.06 -18.91 -8.79
C LYS A 238 8.56 -20.36 -8.72
N GLU A 239 9.37 -21.33 -9.08
CA GLU A 239 8.92 -22.72 -9.14
C GLU A 239 8.50 -23.25 -7.78
N ASP A 240 7.40 -23.99 -7.76
CA ASP A 240 6.81 -24.60 -6.56
C ASP A 240 6.38 -23.59 -5.48
N ILE A 241 5.92 -22.39 -5.91
CA ILE A 241 5.45 -21.31 -5.05
C ILE A 241 4.02 -20.93 -5.43
N ILE A 242 3.19 -20.71 -4.42
CA ILE A 242 1.87 -20.06 -4.52
C ILE A 242 2.04 -18.59 -4.16
N VAL A 243 1.32 -17.71 -4.86
CA VAL A 243 1.36 -16.26 -4.65
C VAL A 243 -0.01 -15.75 -4.24
N LEU A 244 -0.04 -14.86 -3.23
CA LEU A 244 -1.22 -14.12 -2.81
C LEU A 244 -0.99 -12.64 -3.11
N THR A 245 -2.05 -11.91 -3.50
CA THR A 245 -1.96 -10.48 -3.84
C THR A 245 -1.49 -9.57 -2.70
N GLY A 246 -1.50 -10.07 -1.47
CA GLY A 246 -1.10 -9.32 -0.28
C GLY A 246 -2.19 -8.41 0.27
N ASN A 247 -1.83 -7.63 1.27
CA ASN A 247 -2.68 -6.65 1.95
C ASN A 247 -2.82 -5.35 1.14
N LEU A 248 -3.29 -4.24 1.76
CA LEU A 248 -3.44 -2.93 1.09
C LEU A 248 -2.10 -2.35 0.56
N TYR A 249 -0.96 -2.82 1.05
CA TYR A 249 0.38 -2.48 0.56
C TYR A 249 0.87 -3.43 -0.54
N GLY A 250 0.07 -4.42 -0.95
CA GLY A 250 0.32 -5.26 -2.11
C GLY A 250 0.28 -4.46 -3.41
N GLU A 251 0.94 -4.96 -4.47
CA GLU A 251 1.03 -4.22 -5.73
C GLU A 251 -0.33 -3.91 -6.34
N VAL A 252 -1.20 -4.91 -6.44
CA VAL A 252 -2.53 -4.75 -7.05
C VAL A 252 -3.45 -3.87 -6.16
N PRO A 253 -3.60 -4.14 -4.84
CA PRO A 253 -4.39 -3.29 -3.96
C PRO A 253 -3.92 -1.84 -3.90
N SER A 254 -2.61 -1.62 -3.78
CA SER A 254 -2.05 -0.28 -3.74
C SER A 254 -2.28 0.50 -5.03
N LYS A 255 -2.18 -0.16 -6.20
CA LYS A 255 -2.46 0.46 -7.49
C LYS A 255 -3.95 0.79 -7.67
N ILE A 256 -4.87 -0.03 -7.16
CA ILE A 256 -6.31 0.29 -7.14
C ILE A 256 -6.55 1.61 -6.42
N LEU A 257 -5.93 1.80 -5.26
CA LEU A 257 -6.13 2.98 -4.42
C LEU A 257 -5.43 4.24 -4.95
N ASN A 258 -4.24 4.11 -5.52
CA ASN A 258 -3.37 5.26 -5.78
C ASN A 258 -3.21 5.61 -7.27
N LEU A 259 -3.36 4.65 -8.19
CA LEU A 259 -3.11 4.84 -9.62
C LEU A 259 -4.35 4.61 -10.48
N GLY A 260 -5.25 3.74 -10.04
CA GLY A 260 -6.48 3.41 -10.73
C GLY A 260 -6.55 1.96 -11.23
N GLU A 261 -7.77 1.59 -11.67
CA GLU A 261 -8.14 0.20 -11.98
C GLU A 261 -7.30 -0.40 -13.12
N LYS A 262 -6.99 0.40 -14.16
CA LYS A 262 -6.24 -0.07 -15.32
C LYS A 262 -4.82 -0.52 -14.97
N GLN A 263 -4.08 0.30 -14.23
CA GLN A 263 -2.72 0.00 -13.79
C GLN A 263 -2.67 -1.16 -12.80
N ALA A 264 -3.71 -1.30 -11.98
CA ALA A 264 -3.87 -2.43 -11.08
C ALA A 264 -4.13 -3.73 -11.84
N GLU A 265 -4.97 -3.70 -12.89
CA GLU A 265 -5.26 -4.84 -13.75
C GLU A 265 -4.03 -5.29 -14.53
N GLU A 266 -3.23 -4.36 -15.08
CA GLU A 266 -1.96 -4.67 -15.73
C GLU A 266 -0.99 -5.41 -14.79
N ALA A 267 -0.89 -4.97 -13.52
CA ALA A 267 -0.08 -5.65 -12.52
C ALA A 267 -0.63 -7.04 -12.18
N LEU A 268 -1.95 -7.17 -11.98
CA LEU A 268 -2.61 -8.45 -11.73
C LEU A 268 -2.33 -9.46 -12.84
N LEU A 269 -2.43 -9.04 -14.10
CA LEU A 269 -2.21 -9.90 -15.27
C LEU A 269 -0.76 -10.37 -15.34
N TRP A 270 0.20 -9.54 -14.96
CA TRP A 270 1.59 -9.98 -14.86
C TRP A 270 1.76 -11.12 -13.84
N TRP A 271 1.18 -11.01 -12.65
CA TRP A 271 1.21 -12.05 -11.63
C TRP A 271 0.51 -13.33 -12.12
N LYS A 272 -0.64 -13.20 -12.76
CA LYS A 272 -1.38 -14.33 -13.32
C LYS A 272 -0.60 -15.04 -14.42
N GLU A 273 0.08 -14.32 -15.30
CA GLU A 273 0.90 -14.91 -16.37
C GLU A 273 2.07 -15.71 -15.80
N GLU A 274 2.74 -15.19 -14.77
CA GLU A 274 3.91 -15.82 -14.16
C GLU A 274 3.56 -17.04 -13.32
N PHE A 275 2.44 -17.04 -12.59
CA PHE A 275 2.09 -18.08 -11.62
C PHE A 275 0.85 -18.92 -12.01
N LYS A 276 0.09 -18.49 -12.99
CA LYS A 276 -1.09 -19.21 -13.51
C LYS A 276 -2.07 -19.62 -12.40
N ASP A 277 -2.29 -20.93 -12.22
CA ASP A 277 -3.21 -21.50 -11.21
C ASP A 277 -2.68 -21.39 -9.78
N ASP A 278 -1.41 -21.04 -9.58
CA ASP A 278 -0.79 -20.81 -8.28
C ASP A 278 -0.86 -19.34 -7.83
N PHE A 279 -1.56 -18.48 -8.56
CA PHE A 279 -1.84 -17.09 -8.17
C PHE A 279 -3.25 -16.96 -7.62
N TYR A 280 -3.37 -16.33 -6.43
CA TYR A 280 -4.64 -16.14 -5.74
C TYR A 280 -4.83 -14.68 -5.37
N ILE A 281 -6.06 -14.21 -5.53
CA ILE A 281 -6.52 -12.94 -4.99
C ILE A 281 -6.81 -13.13 -3.50
N GLU A 282 -6.19 -12.30 -2.67
CA GLU A 282 -6.36 -12.28 -1.23
C GLU A 282 -7.36 -11.19 -0.85
N LEU A 283 -8.42 -11.55 -0.14
CA LEU A 283 -9.40 -10.62 0.40
C LEU A 283 -9.27 -10.54 1.91
N MET A 284 -9.23 -9.30 2.42
CA MET A 284 -9.19 -8.99 3.85
C MET A 284 -10.38 -8.14 4.25
N ARG A 285 -10.84 -8.27 5.51
CA ARG A 285 -11.97 -7.52 6.03
C ARG A 285 -11.77 -7.10 7.48
N HIS A 286 -11.12 -5.97 7.69
CA HIS A 286 -10.95 -5.32 8.99
C HIS A 286 -11.91 -4.11 9.16
N ASN A 287 -12.96 -4.01 8.34
CA ASN A 287 -13.93 -2.90 8.31
C ASN A 287 -13.30 -1.55 7.95
N GLN A 288 -12.20 -1.54 7.21
CA GLN A 288 -11.61 -0.34 6.65
C GLN A 288 -12.28 0.01 5.32
N GLN A 289 -12.42 1.29 5.03
CA GLN A 289 -13.06 1.76 3.81
C GLN A 289 -12.25 1.37 2.56
N ASP A 290 -10.92 1.49 2.64
CA ASP A 290 -10.02 1.16 1.54
C ASP A 290 -10.09 -0.32 1.18
N GLU A 291 -10.24 -1.21 2.18
CA GLU A 291 -10.47 -2.63 1.92
C GLU A 291 -11.77 -2.88 1.14
N THR A 292 -12.83 -2.13 1.42
CA THR A 292 -14.09 -2.28 0.69
C THR A 292 -13.92 -1.94 -0.78
N ILE A 293 -13.25 -0.82 -1.10
CA ILE A 293 -12.97 -0.38 -2.47
C ILE A 293 -12.08 -1.41 -3.19
N VAL A 294 -11.02 -1.85 -2.52
CA VAL A 294 -10.09 -2.84 -3.07
C VAL A 294 -10.80 -4.17 -3.31
N ASN A 295 -11.57 -4.68 -2.34
CA ASN A 295 -12.26 -5.95 -2.45
C ASN A 295 -13.28 -5.95 -3.59
N GLU A 296 -14.06 -4.88 -3.78
CA GLU A 296 -15.00 -4.76 -4.90
C GLU A 296 -14.29 -4.89 -6.25
N THR A 297 -13.15 -4.20 -6.40
CA THR A 297 -12.36 -4.25 -7.63
C THR A 297 -11.70 -5.63 -7.82
N LEU A 298 -11.14 -6.22 -6.76
CA LEU A 298 -10.53 -7.54 -6.80
C LEU A 298 -11.54 -8.65 -7.15
N LEU A 299 -12.77 -8.57 -6.63
CA LEU A 299 -13.86 -9.48 -6.99
C LEU A 299 -14.23 -9.38 -8.48
N LYS A 300 -14.23 -8.15 -9.04
CA LYS A 300 -14.42 -7.92 -10.47
C LYS A 300 -13.27 -8.55 -11.28
N PHE A 301 -12.03 -8.33 -10.87
CA PHE A 301 -10.86 -8.93 -11.54
C PHE A 301 -10.86 -10.45 -11.46
N SER A 302 -11.19 -11.04 -10.31
CA SER A 302 -11.32 -12.48 -10.15
C SER A 302 -12.29 -13.07 -11.19
N LYS A 303 -13.46 -12.46 -11.32
CA LYS A 303 -14.50 -12.91 -12.27
C LYS A 303 -14.06 -12.72 -13.72
N ASN A 304 -13.43 -11.59 -14.06
CA ASN A 304 -13.03 -11.27 -15.43
C ASN A 304 -11.89 -12.15 -15.94
N HIS A 305 -10.98 -12.53 -15.03
CA HIS A 305 -9.75 -13.23 -15.38
C HIS A 305 -9.66 -14.66 -14.85
N ASP A 306 -10.74 -15.20 -14.29
CA ASP A 306 -10.79 -16.54 -13.70
C ASP A 306 -9.63 -16.80 -12.72
N ILE A 307 -9.54 -15.93 -11.68
CA ILE A 307 -8.53 -16.05 -10.63
C ILE A 307 -9.21 -16.44 -9.33
N LYS A 308 -8.70 -17.47 -8.68
CA LYS A 308 -9.21 -17.97 -7.41
C LYS A 308 -9.03 -16.95 -6.28
N ILE A 309 -9.97 -16.93 -5.35
CA ILE A 309 -9.99 -16.04 -4.20
C ILE A 309 -9.74 -16.83 -2.93
N ILE A 310 -9.03 -16.23 -2.00
CA ILE A 310 -8.90 -16.67 -0.61
C ILE A 310 -9.20 -15.52 0.35
N ALA A 311 -9.64 -15.87 1.56
CA ALA A 311 -9.82 -14.93 2.65
C ALA A 311 -8.69 -15.08 3.67
N THR A 312 -8.10 -13.98 4.10
CA THR A 312 -7.05 -13.94 5.13
C THR A 312 -7.23 -12.73 6.05
N ASN A 313 -6.40 -12.63 7.08
CA ASN A 313 -6.46 -11.51 8.03
C ASN A 313 -5.14 -10.74 8.21
N ASN A 314 -4.01 -11.19 7.65
CA ASN A 314 -2.71 -10.53 7.88
C ASN A 314 -2.44 -10.24 9.37
N THR A 315 -2.27 -11.29 10.16
CA THR A 315 -2.26 -11.20 11.63
C THR A 315 -0.86 -10.89 12.20
N PHE A 316 -0.80 -9.96 13.16
CA PHE A 316 0.41 -9.56 13.88
C PHE A 316 0.31 -9.76 15.40
N TYR A 317 -0.88 -10.00 15.90
CA TYR A 317 -1.16 -10.32 17.32
C TYR A 317 -2.31 -11.31 17.41
N LEU A 318 -2.41 -12.03 18.55
CA LEU A 318 -3.33 -13.13 18.70
C LEU A 318 -4.73 -12.67 19.13
N GLU A 319 -4.80 -11.88 20.17
CA GLU A 319 -6.06 -11.47 20.79
C GLU A 319 -6.24 -9.96 20.74
N LYS A 320 -7.50 -9.50 20.73
CA LYS A 320 -7.84 -8.07 20.73
C LYS A 320 -7.16 -7.27 21.85
N LYS A 321 -6.93 -7.89 23.01
CA LYS A 321 -6.24 -7.24 24.14
C LYS A 321 -4.77 -6.92 23.83
N ASP A 322 -4.15 -7.63 22.87
CA ASP A 322 -2.74 -7.47 22.51
C ASP A 322 -2.53 -6.31 21.54
N ALA A 323 -3.60 -5.72 21.00
CA ALA A 323 -3.54 -4.59 20.07
C ALA A 323 -2.73 -3.41 20.63
N ASN A 324 -2.91 -3.07 21.92
CA ASN A 324 -2.17 -1.98 22.54
C ASN A 324 -0.66 -2.30 22.68
N ALA A 325 -0.30 -3.56 22.94
CA ALA A 325 1.09 -3.98 22.95
C ALA A 325 1.72 -3.93 21.55
N HIS A 326 0.95 -4.28 20.54
CA HIS A 326 1.35 -4.17 19.14
C HIS A 326 1.57 -2.70 18.73
N ASP A 327 0.65 -1.78 19.08
CA ASP A 327 0.79 -0.35 18.80
C ASP A 327 2.04 0.28 19.46
N ILE A 328 2.43 -0.22 20.64
CA ILE A 328 3.65 0.24 21.32
C ILE A 328 4.91 -0.31 20.63
N LEU A 329 4.81 -1.50 20.02
CA LEU A 329 5.92 -2.14 19.31
C LEU A 329 6.27 -1.42 17.99
N LEU A 330 5.27 -0.92 17.28
CA LEU A 330 5.40 -0.17 16.02
C LEU A 330 5.90 1.26 16.25
#